data_0cf54a2900412cc7c6f1bbb39cf1b3da
#
_entry.id   0cf54a2900412cc7c6f1bbb39cf1b3da
#
_cell.length_a   1.000
_cell.length_b   1.000
_cell.length_c   1.000
_cell.angle_alpha   90.00
_cell.angle_beta   90.00
_cell.angle_gamma   90.00
#
_symmetry.space_group_name_H-M   'P 1'
#
loop_
_entity.id
_entity.type
_entity.pdbx_description
1 polymer ?
#
loop_
_entity_poly.entity_id
_entity_poly.type
_entity_poly.pdbx_seq_one_letter_code
_entity_poly.pdbx_strand_id
1 'polypeptide(L)'
;MXETARLSASGQPSWIVASRSAEVLEEASAHQFERCLRAEVANAGELRDAIALGRRYPWLLLQLKDVTNIPLELAIATLQGTSTRLVRIISDPLDVDGAVLSLGVMETGPDCLMFSPRTTGALDAFLERLESLRLDKLPLSTGTVLRTSPVGMGHRSCVDLVTIFDKNEGMLVGSTSHGGLLCCPEVFPMPYMDLRPFRVNAGAVHSYVYGPGGRTNYLSELRAGTPAMVVGIDGTTRTSRVGRVKTEIRPLRLIEVGFKEDVVLNLFLQDDWHVRIYSDRGQPICLSDLKAGDRILGHLGKAGRHVGLRIDETIVEL
;
A
#
# COMPACT_ATOMS: atom_id res chain seq x y z
N MET A 1 -15.07 28.44 -22.63
CA MET A 1 -16.10 28.08 -21.63
C MET A 1 -15.48 27.88 -20.25
N UNK A 2 -15.74 28.40 -19.07
CA UNK A 2 -15.44 28.29 -18.14
C UNK A 2 -15.99 27.43 -17.66
N GLU A 3 -15.62 26.56 -17.28
CA GLU A 3 -16.16 25.47 -16.50
C GLU A 3 -16.21 25.85 -15.02
N THR A 4 -17.38 25.79 -14.45
CA THR A 4 -17.59 26.09 -13.03
C THR A 4 -17.76 24.79 -12.26
N ALA A 5 -16.90 24.53 -11.26
CA ALA A 5 -16.99 23.37 -10.39
C ALA A 5 -17.27 23.81 -8.94
N ARG A 6 -18.14 23.07 -8.25
CA ARG A 6 -18.44 23.28 -6.85
C ARG A 6 -17.60 22.33 -6.00
N LEU A 7 -16.70 22.89 -5.19
CA LEU A 7 -15.92 22.12 -4.23
C LEU A 7 -16.24 22.62 -2.82
N SER A 8 -16.55 21.72 -1.91
CA SER A 8 -16.82 22.03 -0.51
C SER A 8 -15.78 21.32 0.36
N ALA A 9 -14.82 22.09 0.85
CA ALA A 9 -13.79 21.56 1.76
C ALA A 9 -14.03 21.96 3.23
N SER A 10 -14.96 22.89 3.50
CA SER A 10 -15.13 23.47 4.85
C SER A 10 -16.59 23.68 5.25
N GLY A 11 -17.53 22.99 4.61
CA GLY A 11 -18.95 23.14 4.92
C GLY A 11 -19.64 24.35 4.31
N GLN A 12 -18.90 25.30 3.75
CA GLN A 12 -19.45 26.39 2.97
C GLN A 12 -19.16 26.17 1.47
N PRO A 13 -20.16 26.30 0.60
CA PRO A 13 -19.94 26.14 -0.83
C PRO A 13 -19.08 27.27 -1.39
N SER A 14 -17.86 26.97 -1.80
CA SER A 14 -17.03 27.87 -2.59
C SER A 14 -17.10 27.48 -4.05
N TRP A 15 -17.26 28.45 -4.92
CA TRP A 15 -17.29 28.23 -6.36
C TRP A 15 -15.90 28.50 -6.94
N ILE A 16 -15.42 27.59 -7.76
CA ILE A 16 -14.13 27.72 -8.46
C ILE A 16 -14.42 27.92 -9.95
N VAL A 17 -13.85 28.96 -10.51
CA VAL A 17 -13.90 29.19 -11.95
C VAL A 17 -12.58 28.74 -12.56
N ALA A 18 -12.61 27.71 -13.40
CA ALA A 18 -11.45 27.20 -14.09
C ALA A 18 -11.43 27.71 -15.54
N SER A 19 -10.35 28.41 -15.93
CA SER A 19 -10.22 28.98 -17.27
C SER A 19 -8.77 28.96 -17.74
N ARG A 20 -8.59 28.99 -19.09
CA ARG A 20 -7.30 29.23 -19.73
C ARG A 20 -7.04 30.72 -19.91
N SER A 21 -8.09 31.56 -19.82
CA SER A 21 -7.99 33.00 -20.02
C SER A 21 -7.79 33.73 -18.71
N ALA A 22 -6.74 34.54 -18.63
CA ALA A 22 -6.47 35.41 -17.49
C ALA A 22 -7.61 36.43 -17.30
N GLU A 23 -8.18 36.94 -18.38
CA GLU A 23 -9.30 37.91 -18.33
C GLU A 23 -10.51 37.33 -17.57
N VAL A 24 -10.89 36.09 -17.91
CA VAL A 24 -11.99 35.37 -17.25
C VAL A 24 -11.69 35.16 -15.76
N LEU A 25 -10.46 34.87 -15.43
CA LEU A 25 -10.04 34.63 -14.03
C LEU A 25 -10.02 35.93 -13.23
N GLU A 26 -9.68 37.05 -13.84
CA GLU A 26 -9.78 38.38 -13.17
C GLU A 26 -11.22 38.78 -12.93
N GLU A 27 -12.11 38.51 -13.90
CA GLU A 27 -13.55 38.75 -13.73
C GLU A 27 -14.11 37.86 -12.62
N ALA A 28 -13.73 36.62 -12.55
CA ALA A 28 -14.12 35.68 -11.47
C ALA A 28 -13.71 36.22 -10.09
N SER A 29 -12.54 36.84 -9.99
CA SER A 29 -12.06 37.45 -8.74
C SER A 29 -12.98 38.59 -8.29
N ALA A 30 -13.49 39.41 -9.21
CA ALA A 30 -14.41 40.50 -8.91
C ALA A 30 -15.72 39.97 -8.30
N HIS A 31 -16.09 38.73 -8.60
CA HIS A 31 -17.31 38.08 -8.07
C HIS A 31 -17.02 37.16 -6.86
N GLN A 32 -15.83 37.24 -6.28
CA GLN A 32 -15.39 36.45 -5.11
C GLN A 32 -15.35 34.95 -5.34
N PHE A 33 -15.21 34.50 -6.60
CA PHE A 33 -14.96 33.10 -6.91
C PHE A 33 -13.47 32.75 -6.78
N GLU A 34 -13.18 31.54 -6.35
CA GLU A 34 -11.80 31.05 -6.41
C GLU A 34 -11.37 30.82 -7.86
N ARG A 35 -10.13 31.16 -8.14
CA ARG A 35 -9.60 31.12 -9.51
C ARG A 35 -8.72 29.90 -9.72
N CYS A 36 -8.95 29.20 -10.82
CA CYS A 36 -8.17 28.03 -11.21
C CYS A 36 -7.64 28.22 -12.63
N LEU A 37 -6.33 28.31 -12.79
CA LEU A 37 -5.73 28.31 -14.12
C LEU A 37 -5.81 26.90 -14.70
N ARG A 38 -6.48 26.74 -15.85
CA ARG A 38 -6.50 25.46 -16.58
C ARG A 38 -5.44 25.51 -17.68
N ALA A 39 -4.55 24.54 -17.70
CA ALA A 39 -3.51 24.43 -18.72
C ALA A 39 -3.48 23.03 -19.30
N GLU A 40 -3.37 22.94 -20.61
CA GLU A 40 -3.11 21.74 -21.35
C GLU A 40 -1.66 21.80 -21.83
N VAL A 41 -0.89 20.77 -21.53
CA VAL A 41 0.56 20.78 -21.67
C VAL A 41 0.99 19.58 -22.52
N ALA A 42 1.72 19.88 -23.59
CA ALA A 42 2.24 18.89 -24.53
C ALA A 42 3.77 18.81 -24.53
N ASN A 43 4.45 19.77 -23.92
CA ASN A 43 5.92 19.81 -23.92
C ASN A 43 6.46 20.56 -22.70
N ALA A 44 7.76 20.48 -22.49
CA ALA A 44 8.43 21.05 -21.31
C ALA A 44 8.35 22.59 -21.25
N GLY A 45 8.30 23.27 -22.38
CA GLY A 45 8.13 24.73 -22.41
C GLY A 45 6.77 25.13 -21.87
N GLU A 46 5.72 24.55 -22.43
CA GLU A 46 4.34 24.78 -21.98
C GLU A 46 4.15 24.44 -20.49
N LEU A 47 4.83 23.40 -20.00
CA LEU A 47 4.77 23.04 -18.59
C LEU A 47 5.38 24.13 -17.72
N ARG A 48 6.56 24.64 -18.07
CA ARG A 48 7.22 25.73 -17.33
C ARG A 48 6.35 26.98 -17.30
N ASP A 49 5.79 27.35 -18.45
CA ASP A 49 4.92 28.52 -18.57
C ASP A 49 3.64 28.35 -17.73
N ALA A 50 3.03 27.16 -17.79
CA ALA A 50 1.82 26.84 -16.99
C ALA A 50 2.09 26.91 -15.48
N ILE A 51 3.23 26.39 -15.03
CA ILE A 51 3.63 26.45 -13.60
C ILE A 51 3.91 27.89 -13.18
N ALA A 52 4.67 28.64 -14.00
CA ALA A 52 5.03 30.03 -13.69
C ALA A 52 3.77 30.92 -13.59
N LEU A 53 2.84 30.75 -14.52
CA LEU A 53 1.57 31.47 -14.51
C LEU A 53 0.66 30.95 -13.36
N GLY A 54 0.62 29.64 -13.18
CA GLY A 54 -0.22 28.96 -12.17
C GLY A 54 0.04 29.44 -10.74
N ARG A 55 1.29 29.79 -10.42
CA ARG A 55 1.68 30.32 -9.11
C ARG A 55 0.93 31.62 -8.72
N ARG A 56 0.29 32.27 -9.68
CA ARG A 56 -0.49 33.50 -9.44
C ARG A 56 -1.93 33.20 -9.00
N TYR A 57 -2.32 31.92 -8.99
CA TYR A 57 -3.69 31.49 -8.72
C TYR A 57 -3.73 30.47 -7.60
N PRO A 58 -4.83 30.39 -6.84
CA PRO A 58 -4.97 29.35 -5.79
C PRO A 58 -4.95 27.93 -6.31
N TRP A 59 -5.34 27.72 -7.57
CA TRP A 59 -5.43 26.39 -8.17
C TRP A 59 -4.80 26.37 -9.56
N LEU A 60 -4.07 25.30 -9.86
CA LEU A 60 -3.56 24.99 -11.19
C LEU A 60 -4.07 23.62 -11.62
N LEU A 61 -4.88 23.60 -12.69
CA LEU A 61 -5.49 22.39 -13.24
C LEU A 61 -4.68 21.98 -14.47
N LEU A 62 -3.91 20.89 -14.36
CA LEU A 62 -3.02 20.42 -15.42
C LEU A 62 -3.57 19.21 -16.16
N GLN A 63 -3.70 19.33 -17.47
CA GLN A 63 -3.97 18.25 -18.40
C GLN A 63 -2.69 17.97 -19.18
N LEU A 64 -2.04 16.83 -18.94
CA LEU A 64 -0.77 16.46 -19.56
C LEU A 64 -1.05 15.52 -20.74
N LYS A 65 -0.45 15.80 -21.90
CA LYS A 65 -0.51 14.91 -23.06
C LYS A 65 0.54 13.80 -22.98
N ASP A 66 1.60 14.04 -22.21
CA ASP A 66 2.64 13.03 -21.96
C ASP A 66 2.05 11.92 -21.07
N VAL A 67 2.27 10.69 -21.49
CA VAL A 67 1.78 9.49 -20.75
C VAL A 67 2.68 9.11 -19.58
N THR A 68 3.87 9.72 -19.48
CA THR A 68 4.77 9.48 -18.35
C THR A 68 4.44 10.41 -17.18
N ASN A 69 4.99 10.13 -16.02
CA ASN A 69 4.81 10.98 -14.84
C ASN A 69 5.84 12.10 -14.71
N ILE A 70 6.82 12.18 -15.61
CA ILE A 70 7.89 13.18 -15.55
C ILE A 70 7.34 14.62 -15.49
N PRO A 71 6.37 15.03 -16.34
CA PRO A 71 5.81 16.36 -16.22
C PRO A 71 5.08 16.61 -14.90
N LEU A 72 4.41 15.60 -14.38
CA LEU A 72 3.72 15.70 -13.09
C LEU A 72 4.71 15.84 -11.93
N GLU A 73 5.81 15.07 -11.95
CA GLU A 73 6.89 15.17 -10.96
C GLU A 73 7.47 16.60 -10.91
N LEU A 74 7.74 17.17 -12.09
CA LEU A 74 8.27 18.54 -12.17
C LEU A 74 7.26 19.57 -11.61
N ALA A 75 5.97 19.40 -11.92
CA ALA A 75 4.93 20.29 -11.39
C ALA A 75 4.84 20.20 -9.86
N ILE A 76 4.80 18.98 -9.31
CA ILE A 76 4.75 18.76 -7.86
C ILE A 76 5.98 19.39 -7.19
N ALA A 77 7.18 19.07 -7.67
CA ALA A 77 8.44 19.56 -7.09
C ALA A 77 8.52 21.10 -7.12
N THR A 78 8.05 21.71 -8.22
CA THR A 78 8.13 23.16 -8.40
C THR A 78 7.09 23.92 -7.58
N LEU A 79 5.92 23.32 -7.34
CA LEU A 79 4.83 23.94 -6.59
C LEU A 79 4.93 23.63 -5.08
N GLN A 80 5.76 22.70 -4.69
CA GLN A 80 5.95 22.33 -3.28
C GLN A 80 6.34 23.57 -2.45
N GLY A 81 5.61 23.79 -1.36
CA GLY A 81 5.85 24.96 -0.48
C GLY A 81 5.22 26.26 -0.97
N THR A 82 4.51 26.23 -2.09
CA THR A 82 3.72 27.40 -2.56
C THR A 82 2.27 27.29 -2.06
N SER A 83 1.49 28.35 -2.23
CA SER A 83 0.06 28.35 -1.90
C SER A 83 -0.82 27.79 -3.03
N THR A 84 -0.25 27.49 -4.19
CA THR A 84 -1.00 26.97 -5.35
C THR A 84 -1.24 25.48 -5.18
N ARG A 85 -2.50 25.07 -5.26
CA ARG A 85 -2.89 23.66 -5.24
C ARG A 85 -2.91 23.10 -6.65
N LEU A 86 -2.35 21.92 -6.82
CA LEU A 86 -2.22 21.24 -8.10
C LEU A 86 -3.33 20.21 -8.29
N VAL A 87 -4.08 20.35 -9.38
CA VAL A 87 -5.09 19.37 -9.80
C VAL A 87 -4.61 18.68 -11.10
N ARG A 88 -4.49 17.37 -11.07
CA ARG A 88 -4.13 16.58 -12.26
C ARG A 88 -5.40 16.10 -12.96
N ILE A 89 -5.54 16.37 -14.26
CA ILE A 89 -6.63 15.80 -15.08
C ILE A 89 -6.13 14.51 -15.73
N ILE A 90 -6.89 13.43 -15.56
CA ILE A 90 -6.71 12.18 -16.31
C ILE A 90 -7.65 12.22 -17.51
N SER A 91 -7.09 12.30 -18.70
CA SER A 91 -7.84 12.52 -19.93
C SER A 91 -8.52 11.26 -20.47
N ASP A 92 -7.89 10.10 -20.27
CA ASP A 92 -8.46 8.83 -20.72
C ASP A 92 -9.44 8.31 -19.64
N PRO A 93 -10.73 8.17 -19.97
CA PRO A 93 -11.73 7.70 -19.01
C PRO A 93 -11.58 6.23 -18.62
N LEU A 94 -10.68 5.48 -19.28
CA LEU A 94 -10.39 4.08 -18.96
C LEU A 94 -9.08 3.90 -18.22
N ASP A 95 -8.29 4.98 -18.06
CA ASP A 95 -6.96 4.91 -17.42
C ASP A 95 -7.06 4.95 -15.89
N VAL A 96 -7.66 3.92 -15.32
CA VAL A 96 -7.77 3.73 -13.86
C VAL A 96 -6.38 3.63 -13.21
N ASP A 97 -5.47 2.90 -13.85
CA ASP A 97 -4.10 2.70 -13.31
C ASP A 97 -3.32 4.01 -13.27
N GLY A 98 -3.38 4.80 -14.34
CA GLY A 98 -2.72 6.10 -14.39
C GLY A 98 -3.32 7.10 -13.38
N ALA A 99 -4.65 7.04 -13.18
CA ALA A 99 -5.32 7.87 -12.19
C ALA A 99 -4.82 7.56 -10.78
N VAL A 100 -4.78 6.28 -10.41
CA VAL A 100 -4.32 5.82 -9.08
C VAL A 100 -2.82 6.09 -8.90
N LEU A 101 -2.02 5.81 -9.94
CA LEU A 101 -0.57 6.02 -9.90
C LEU A 101 -0.23 7.50 -9.68
N SER A 102 -0.99 8.40 -10.31
CA SER A 102 -0.77 9.85 -10.17
C SER A 102 -0.83 10.33 -8.71
N LEU A 103 -1.66 9.69 -7.89
CA LEU A 103 -1.82 10.06 -6.48
C LEU A 103 -0.57 9.76 -5.63
N GLY A 104 0.28 8.83 -6.09
CA GLY A 104 1.52 8.45 -5.37
C GLY A 104 2.80 9.05 -5.95
N VAL A 105 2.71 9.89 -6.97
CA VAL A 105 3.89 10.48 -7.60
C VAL A 105 4.64 11.36 -6.60
N MET A 106 5.94 11.12 -6.44
CA MET A 106 6.80 11.81 -5.46
C MET A 106 6.30 11.69 -4.02
N GLU A 107 5.65 10.58 -3.68
CA GLU A 107 5.07 10.26 -2.36
C GLU A 107 3.88 11.15 -1.96
N THR A 108 3.87 12.43 -2.34
CA THR A 108 2.82 13.38 -1.96
C THR A 108 1.68 13.45 -2.98
N GLY A 109 1.96 13.18 -4.24
CA GLY A 109 0.99 13.33 -5.32
C GLY A 109 0.60 14.78 -5.59
N PRO A 110 -0.33 15.01 -6.53
CA PRO A 110 -1.01 16.29 -6.66
C PRO A 110 -2.01 16.46 -5.52
N ASP A 111 -2.42 17.72 -5.24
CA ASP A 111 -3.40 18.00 -4.19
C ASP A 111 -4.77 17.39 -4.50
N CYS A 112 -5.12 17.32 -5.78
CA CYS A 112 -6.39 16.76 -6.25
C CYS A 112 -6.21 16.04 -7.58
N LEU A 113 -7.10 15.08 -7.82
CA LEU A 113 -7.19 14.37 -9.09
C LEU A 113 -8.58 14.60 -9.68
N MET A 114 -8.63 14.93 -10.96
CA MET A 114 -9.88 14.99 -11.73
C MET A 114 -9.87 13.82 -12.72
N PHE A 115 -10.72 12.82 -12.43
CA PHE A 115 -10.89 11.62 -13.26
C PHE A 115 -12.37 11.47 -13.57
N SER A 116 -12.69 11.27 -14.84
CA SER A 116 -14.08 11.17 -15.30
C SER A 116 -14.31 9.87 -16.06
N PRO A 117 -14.46 8.75 -15.34
CA PRO A 117 -14.72 7.46 -16.00
C PRO A 117 -16.07 7.46 -16.72
N ARG A 118 -16.14 6.79 -17.86
CA ARG A 118 -17.36 6.74 -18.68
C ARG A 118 -18.25 5.53 -18.39
N THR A 119 -17.74 4.57 -17.62
CA THR A 119 -18.48 3.36 -17.25
C THR A 119 -18.49 3.19 -15.74
N THR A 120 -19.56 2.57 -15.24
CA THR A 120 -19.65 2.21 -13.81
C THR A 120 -18.51 1.28 -13.42
N GLY A 121 -18.14 0.33 -14.29
CA GLY A 121 -17.04 -0.60 -14.03
C GLY A 121 -15.70 0.10 -13.84
N ALA A 122 -15.40 1.15 -14.62
CA ALA A 122 -14.17 1.94 -14.45
C ALA A 122 -14.23 2.76 -13.16
N LEU A 123 -15.40 3.29 -12.79
CA LEU A 123 -15.57 4.01 -11.52
C LEU A 123 -15.38 3.06 -10.33
N ASP A 124 -16.04 1.89 -10.38
CA ASP A 124 -15.93 0.89 -9.31
C ASP A 124 -14.47 0.43 -9.13
N ALA A 125 -13.78 0.14 -10.23
CA ALA A 125 -12.37 -0.24 -10.21
C ALA A 125 -11.49 0.88 -9.60
N PHE A 126 -11.76 2.13 -9.95
CA PHE A 126 -11.04 3.28 -9.40
C PHE A 126 -11.28 3.43 -7.90
N LEU A 127 -12.52 3.33 -7.45
CA LEU A 127 -12.87 3.44 -6.03
C LEU A 127 -12.26 2.31 -5.21
N GLU A 128 -12.32 1.06 -5.73
CA GLU A 128 -11.70 -0.10 -5.09
C GLU A 128 -10.18 0.10 -4.95
N ARG A 129 -9.53 0.63 -5.98
CA ARG A 129 -8.10 0.92 -5.93
C ARG A 129 -7.77 2.05 -4.95
N LEU A 130 -8.60 3.09 -4.89
CA LEU A 130 -8.44 4.17 -3.92
C LEU A 130 -8.56 3.66 -2.48
N GLU A 131 -9.54 2.81 -2.22
CA GLU A 131 -9.71 2.19 -0.90
C GLU A 131 -8.48 1.36 -0.51
N SER A 132 -7.88 0.67 -1.48
CA SER A 132 -6.67 -0.11 -1.22
C SER A 132 -5.45 0.74 -0.88
N LEU A 133 -5.46 2.05 -1.21
CA LEU A 133 -4.40 2.99 -0.84
C LEU A 133 -4.58 3.56 0.58
N ARG A 134 -5.78 3.46 1.14
CA ARG A 134 -6.02 3.96 2.49
C ARG A 134 -5.20 3.17 3.50
N LEU A 135 -4.53 3.90 4.37
CA LEU A 135 -3.73 3.32 5.45
C LEU A 135 -4.64 2.98 6.63
N ASP A 136 -5.47 1.96 6.46
CA ASP A 136 -6.30 1.50 7.57
C ASP A 136 -5.42 0.75 8.57
N LYS A 137 -5.62 1.04 9.84
CA LYS A 137 -4.95 0.29 10.89
C LYS A 137 -5.57 -1.11 10.98
N LEU A 138 -4.74 -2.10 10.73
CA LEU A 138 -5.13 -3.50 10.90
C LEU A 138 -5.06 -3.86 12.40
N PRO A 139 -6.12 -4.40 12.99
CA PRO A 139 -6.04 -4.77 14.40
C PRO A 139 -5.06 -5.93 14.59
N LEU A 140 -3.97 -5.66 15.32
CA LEU A 140 -3.03 -6.69 15.75
C LEU A 140 -3.42 -7.17 17.14
N SER A 141 -3.23 -8.46 17.37
CA SER A 141 -3.48 -9.15 18.65
C SER A 141 -2.19 -9.79 19.12
N THR A 142 -2.07 -9.96 20.42
CA THR A 142 -0.97 -10.70 21.03
C THR A 142 -1.38 -12.15 21.25
N GLY A 143 -0.58 -13.07 20.70
CA GLY A 143 -0.71 -14.49 20.97
C GLY A 143 0.44 -15.00 21.82
N THR A 144 0.25 -16.15 22.46
CA THR A 144 1.27 -16.85 23.26
C THR A 144 1.73 -18.08 22.50
N VAL A 145 3.03 -18.23 22.33
CA VAL A 145 3.61 -19.43 21.71
C VAL A 145 3.29 -20.63 22.60
N LEU A 146 2.57 -21.59 22.06
CA LEU A 146 2.19 -22.82 22.74
C LEU A 146 3.30 -23.87 22.56
N ARG A 147 3.79 -23.97 21.35
CA ARG A 147 4.80 -24.98 20.98
C ARG A 147 5.60 -24.51 19.78
N THR A 148 6.86 -24.95 19.73
CA THR A 148 7.71 -24.82 18.55
C THR A 148 8.51 -26.08 18.39
N SER A 149 8.59 -26.62 17.17
CA SER A 149 9.30 -27.89 16.90
C SER A 149 9.85 -27.95 15.48
N PRO A 150 11.08 -28.48 15.30
CA PRO A 150 11.58 -28.77 13.95
C PRO A 150 10.71 -29.81 13.26
N VAL A 151 10.47 -29.65 11.96
CA VAL A 151 9.60 -30.56 11.19
C VAL A 151 10.26 -31.15 9.95
N GLY A 152 11.54 -30.87 9.76
CA GLY A 152 12.30 -31.41 8.61
C GLY A 152 12.41 -30.44 7.45
N MET A 153 12.69 -30.95 6.27
CA MET A 153 12.94 -30.15 5.07
C MET A 153 11.64 -29.87 4.31
N GLY A 154 11.50 -28.65 3.81
CA GLY A 154 10.34 -28.27 2.99
C GLY A 154 10.65 -27.08 2.09
N HIS A 155 9.73 -26.75 1.21
CA HIS A 155 9.86 -25.61 0.30
C HIS A 155 9.53 -24.33 1.05
N ARG A 156 10.54 -23.48 1.23
CA ARG A 156 10.45 -22.17 1.90
C ARG A 156 10.59 -21.06 0.88
N SER A 157 9.70 -20.07 0.98
CA SER A 157 9.72 -18.90 0.11
C SER A 157 10.16 -17.65 0.86
N CYS A 158 11.05 -16.88 0.24
CA CYS A 158 11.30 -15.48 0.58
C CYS A 158 10.51 -14.59 -0.38
N VAL A 159 9.90 -13.57 0.16
CA VAL A 159 9.20 -12.54 -0.64
C VAL A 159 10.07 -11.28 -0.64
N ASP A 160 10.50 -10.87 -1.83
CA ASP A 160 11.26 -9.64 -2.05
C ASP A 160 10.31 -8.57 -2.61
N LEU A 161 10.17 -7.46 -1.92
CA LEU A 161 9.34 -6.34 -2.35
C LEU A 161 10.14 -5.33 -3.18
N VAL A 162 9.44 -4.49 -3.94
CA VAL A 162 10.04 -3.38 -4.69
C VAL A 162 10.32 -2.17 -3.80
N THR A 163 9.92 -2.22 -2.52
CA THR A 163 10.18 -1.18 -1.52
C THR A 163 11.00 -1.75 -0.37
N ILE A 164 11.59 -0.85 0.41
CA ILE A 164 12.38 -1.17 1.59
C ILE A 164 11.46 -1.21 2.80
N PHE A 165 11.67 -2.15 3.71
CA PHE A 165 11.01 -2.23 5.01
C PHE A 165 11.76 -1.41 6.05
N ASP A 166 11.01 -0.77 6.91
CA ASP A 166 11.54 -0.23 8.16
C ASP A 166 11.67 -1.33 9.23
N LYS A 167 12.42 -1.02 10.31
CA LYS A 167 12.63 -1.96 11.42
C LYS A 167 11.36 -2.31 12.20
N ASN A 168 10.31 -1.52 12.02
CA ASN A 168 9.02 -1.71 12.69
C ASN A 168 7.95 -2.27 11.76
N GLU A 169 8.34 -2.81 10.60
CA GLU A 169 7.44 -3.31 9.58
C GLU A 169 7.68 -4.79 9.29
N GLY A 170 6.68 -5.47 8.75
CA GLY A 170 6.78 -6.86 8.34
C GLY A 170 5.66 -7.26 7.41
N MET A 171 5.46 -8.56 7.29
CA MET A 171 4.35 -9.15 6.53
C MET A 171 3.59 -10.14 7.41
N LEU A 172 2.27 -10.19 7.25
CA LEU A 172 1.44 -11.18 7.94
C LEU A 172 1.39 -12.46 7.12
N VAL A 173 1.78 -13.56 7.76
CA VAL A 173 1.82 -14.89 7.15
C VAL A 173 1.20 -15.90 8.13
N GLY A 174 0.37 -16.80 7.61
CA GLY A 174 -0.25 -17.87 8.41
C GLY A 174 -0.54 -19.11 7.59
N SER A 175 -0.54 -20.29 8.23
CA SER A 175 -0.82 -21.55 7.51
C SER A 175 -2.30 -21.74 7.21
N THR A 176 -3.18 -21.06 7.96
CA THR A 176 -4.63 -21.18 7.81
C THR A 176 -5.27 -19.81 7.58
N SER A 177 -6.51 -19.78 7.15
CA SER A 177 -7.26 -18.54 6.90
C SER A 177 -7.68 -17.81 8.17
N HIS A 178 -7.47 -18.39 9.37
CA HIS A 178 -7.85 -17.81 10.65
C HIS A 178 -7.00 -16.59 11.06
N GLY A 179 -5.83 -16.41 10.43
CA GLY A 179 -4.98 -15.27 10.72
C GLY A 179 -3.54 -15.45 10.30
N GLY A 180 -2.70 -14.51 10.66
CA GLY A 180 -1.28 -14.57 10.37
C GLY A 180 -0.42 -13.97 11.48
N LEU A 181 0.82 -14.41 11.57
CA LEU A 181 1.83 -13.88 12.48
C LEU A 181 2.64 -12.81 11.77
N LEU A 182 3.09 -11.79 12.49
CA LEU A 182 3.85 -10.68 11.92
C LEU A 182 5.32 -11.07 11.79
N CYS A 183 5.72 -11.47 10.56
CA CYS A 183 7.07 -11.90 10.22
C CYS A 183 7.96 -10.70 9.94
N CYS A 184 9.17 -10.71 10.51
CA CYS A 184 10.15 -9.62 10.35
C CYS A 184 10.83 -9.65 8.97
N PRO A 185 11.19 -8.49 8.43
CA PRO A 185 12.09 -8.43 7.28
C PRO A 185 13.55 -8.67 7.69
N GLU A 186 14.42 -8.87 6.70
CA GLU A 186 15.86 -9.09 6.92
C GLU A 186 16.60 -7.75 7.08
N VAL A 187 16.15 -6.92 8.05
CA VAL A 187 16.70 -5.57 8.34
C VAL A 187 17.57 -5.53 9.60
N PHE A 188 17.69 -6.64 10.31
CA PHE A 188 18.43 -6.70 11.57
C PHE A 188 19.85 -7.24 11.34
N PRO A 189 20.88 -6.52 11.83
CA PRO A 189 22.26 -6.93 11.59
C PRO A 189 22.59 -8.35 12.06
N MET A 190 23.43 -9.01 11.28
CA MET A 190 23.92 -10.36 11.53
C MET A 190 25.44 -10.38 11.27
N PRO A 191 26.23 -11.15 12.02
CA PRO A 191 27.68 -11.16 11.84
C PRO A 191 28.16 -11.64 10.47
N TYR A 192 27.42 -12.53 9.82
CA TYR A 192 27.87 -13.22 8.61
C TYR A 192 26.94 -13.10 7.42
N MET A 193 25.98 -12.17 7.50
CA MET A 193 24.99 -12.01 6.43
C MET A 193 24.65 -10.54 6.22
N ASP A 194 24.71 -10.10 4.97
CA ASP A 194 24.30 -8.74 4.57
C ASP A 194 22.79 -8.55 4.73
N LEU A 195 22.39 -7.35 5.06
CA LEU A 195 20.99 -6.98 5.17
C LEU A 195 20.28 -7.06 3.82
N ARG A 196 19.03 -7.51 3.86
CA ARG A 196 18.16 -7.51 2.69
C ARG A 196 16.86 -6.77 3.07
N PRO A 197 16.92 -5.43 3.14
CA PRO A 197 15.80 -4.68 3.71
C PRO A 197 14.52 -4.70 2.85
N PHE A 198 14.56 -5.39 1.75
CA PHE A 198 13.40 -5.62 0.88
C PHE A 198 12.78 -7.02 1.08
N ARG A 199 13.34 -7.86 1.96
CA ARG A 199 13.02 -9.30 2.04
C ARG A 199 12.35 -9.70 3.34
N VAL A 200 11.29 -10.51 3.24
CA VAL A 200 10.73 -11.29 4.35
C VAL A 200 10.89 -12.79 4.04
N ASN A 201 11.46 -13.55 4.97
CA ASN A 201 11.45 -15.01 4.94
C ASN A 201 10.06 -15.46 5.42
N ALA A 202 9.18 -15.78 4.46
CA ALA A 202 7.76 -15.95 4.73
C ALA A 202 7.34 -17.40 4.99
N GLY A 203 8.29 -18.33 4.97
CA GLY A 203 8.05 -19.72 5.37
C GLY A 203 7.54 -20.63 4.26
N ALA A 204 6.78 -21.64 4.64
CA ALA A 204 6.41 -22.74 3.75
C ALA A 204 5.41 -22.30 2.68
N VAL A 205 5.55 -22.86 1.47
CA VAL A 205 4.83 -22.43 0.24
C VAL A 205 3.32 -22.47 0.32
N HIS A 206 2.75 -23.29 1.22
CA HIS A 206 1.30 -23.40 1.40
C HIS A 206 0.70 -22.25 2.19
N SER A 207 1.54 -21.46 2.89
CA SER A 207 1.06 -20.40 3.78
C SER A 207 0.35 -19.30 3.01
N TYR A 208 -0.65 -18.69 3.65
CA TYR A 208 -1.31 -17.48 3.19
C TYR A 208 -0.45 -16.26 3.53
N VAL A 209 -0.35 -15.33 2.59
CA VAL A 209 0.20 -13.99 2.81
C VAL A 209 -0.96 -13.00 2.69
N TYR A 210 -1.09 -12.11 3.67
CA TYR A 210 -2.14 -11.10 3.68
C TYR A 210 -1.75 -9.94 2.75
N GLY A 211 -2.68 -9.57 1.89
CA GLY A 211 -2.55 -8.49 0.91
C GLY A 211 -3.53 -7.35 1.16
N PRO A 212 -3.44 -6.27 0.38
CA PRO A 212 -4.35 -5.13 0.51
C PRO A 212 -5.81 -5.52 0.27
N GLY A 213 -6.74 -4.79 0.91
CA GLY A 213 -8.18 -4.99 0.73
C GLY A 213 -8.70 -6.30 1.33
N GLY A 214 -8.02 -6.84 2.35
CA GLY A 214 -8.45 -8.07 3.01
C GLY A 214 -8.24 -9.34 2.21
N ARG A 215 -7.48 -9.26 1.11
CA ARG A 215 -7.16 -10.42 0.26
C ARG A 215 -6.01 -11.23 0.85
N THR A 216 -5.97 -12.51 0.48
CA THR A 216 -4.83 -13.39 0.77
C THR A 216 -4.40 -14.10 -0.51
N ASN A 217 -3.12 -14.43 -0.59
CA ASN A 217 -2.58 -15.30 -1.63
C ASN A 217 -1.79 -16.41 -0.96
N TYR A 218 -1.74 -17.58 -1.54
CA TYR A 218 -0.72 -18.54 -1.13
C TYR A 218 0.67 -18.03 -1.53
N LEU A 219 1.67 -18.34 -0.72
CA LEU A 219 3.07 -18.01 -1.07
C LEU A 219 3.44 -18.55 -2.45
N SER A 220 2.93 -19.72 -2.80
CA SER A 220 3.17 -20.35 -4.11
C SER A 220 2.53 -19.61 -5.29
N GLU A 221 1.56 -18.74 -5.04
CA GLU A 221 0.85 -17.96 -6.08
C GLU A 221 1.51 -16.62 -6.37
N LEU A 222 2.30 -16.08 -5.43
CA LEU A 222 2.91 -14.77 -5.58
C LEU A 222 3.83 -14.71 -6.80
N ARG A 223 3.74 -13.63 -7.55
CA ARG A 223 4.57 -13.35 -8.75
C ARG A 223 5.01 -11.89 -8.72
N ALA A 224 6.01 -11.55 -9.50
CA ALA A 224 6.42 -10.15 -9.68
C ALA A 224 5.20 -9.32 -10.08
N GLY A 225 5.00 -8.19 -9.43
CA GLY A 225 3.86 -7.31 -9.63
C GLY A 225 2.66 -7.57 -8.71
N THR A 226 2.57 -8.74 -8.05
CA THR A 226 1.46 -9.02 -7.11
C THR A 226 1.43 -7.95 -6.02
N PRO A 227 0.24 -7.34 -5.73
CA PRO A 227 0.14 -6.41 -4.61
C PRO A 227 0.46 -7.09 -3.28
N ALA A 228 1.22 -6.41 -2.43
CA ALA A 228 1.64 -6.91 -1.13
C ALA A 228 1.34 -5.86 -0.06
N MET A 229 0.96 -6.31 1.13
CA MET A 229 0.70 -5.45 2.27
C MET A 229 1.87 -5.51 3.24
N VAL A 230 2.41 -4.36 3.57
CA VAL A 230 3.39 -4.18 4.64
C VAL A 230 2.63 -3.72 5.87
N VAL A 231 2.93 -4.32 7.02
CA VAL A 231 2.20 -4.06 8.27
C VAL A 231 3.20 -3.62 9.34
N GLY A 232 2.94 -2.47 9.94
CA GLY A 232 3.71 -1.97 11.08
C GLY A 232 3.34 -2.68 12.38
N ILE A 233 4.26 -2.68 13.34
CA ILE A 233 4.02 -3.25 14.69
C ILE A 233 2.87 -2.56 15.44
N ASP A 234 2.47 -1.37 15.01
CA ASP A 234 1.32 -0.62 15.54
C ASP A 234 0.03 -0.87 14.74
N GLY A 235 0.09 -1.75 13.74
CA GLY A 235 -1.02 -2.07 12.87
C GLY A 235 -1.17 -1.17 11.64
N THR A 236 -0.37 -0.12 11.49
CA THR A 236 -0.41 0.70 10.28
C THR A 236 -0.08 -0.17 9.05
N THR A 237 -0.74 0.10 7.93
CA THR A 237 -0.49 -0.68 6.72
C THR A 237 -0.07 0.23 5.57
N ARG A 238 0.71 -0.31 4.66
CA ARG A 238 0.98 0.31 3.37
C ARG A 238 1.05 -0.74 2.28
N THR A 239 0.75 -0.33 1.07
CA THR A 239 0.79 -1.23 -0.09
C THR A 239 2.17 -1.15 -0.77
N SER A 240 2.66 -2.31 -1.20
CA SER A 240 3.85 -2.44 -2.02
C SER A 240 3.56 -3.47 -3.12
N ARG A 241 4.58 -3.88 -3.85
CA ARG A 241 4.46 -4.97 -4.83
C ARG A 241 5.58 -5.97 -4.65
N VAL A 242 5.27 -7.22 -4.93
CA VAL A 242 6.27 -8.29 -4.99
C VAL A 242 7.19 -8.00 -6.18
N GLY A 243 8.49 -7.93 -5.94
CA GLY A 243 9.51 -7.85 -6.99
C GLY A 243 9.96 -9.24 -7.42
N ARG A 244 10.05 -10.16 -6.45
CA ARG A 244 10.51 -11.54 -6.70
C ARG A 244 10.08 -12.45 -5.55
N VAL A 245 9.82 -13.72 -5.86
CA VAL A 245 9.70 -14.77 -4.85
C VAL A 245 10.83 -15.78 -5.09
N LYS A 246 11.56 -16.14 -4.04
CA LYS A 246 12.66 -17.10 -4.10
C LYS A 246 12.31 -18.30 -3.23
N THR A 247 12.08 -19.46 -3.84
CA THR A 247 11.73 -20.69 -3.13
C THR A 247 12.92 -21.67 -3.13
N GLU A 248 13.23 -22.19 -1.97
CA GLU A 248 14.35 -23.13 -1.76
C GLU A 248 13.93 -24.19 -0.74
N ILE A 249 14.54 -25.36 -0.83
CA ILE A 249 14.36 -26.40 0.19
C ILE A 249 15.23 -26.05 1.38
N ARG A 250 14.60 -25.91 2.55
CA ARG A 250 15.25 -25.50 3.81
C ARG A 250 14.65 -26.27 4.99
N PRO A 251 15.40 -26.39 6.10
CA PRO A 251 14.82 -26.92 7.33
C PRO A 251 13.71 -25.98 7.82
N LEU A 252 12.60 -26.56 8.24
CA LEU A 252 11.43 -25.83 8.71
C LEU A 252 11.15 -26.13 10.18
N ARG A 253 10.56 -25.13 10.84
CA ARG A 253 10.09 -25.19 12.22
C ARG A 253 8.63 -24.81 12.24
N LEU A 254 7.81 -25.64 12.86
CA LEU A 254 6.40 -25.34 13.16
C LEU A 254 6.35 -24.45 14.40
N ILE A 255 5.52 -23.42 14.35
CA ILE A 255 5.21 -22.55 15.48
C ILE A 255 3.68 -22.60 15.65
N GLU A 256 3.22 -22.87 16.87
CA GLU A 256 1.80 -22.83 17.22
C GLU A 256 1.58 -21.75 18.26
N VAL A 257 0.61 -20.89 18.02
CA VAL A 257 0.37 -19.68 18.82
C VAL A 257 -1.10 -19.61 19.20
N GLY A 258 -1.37 -19.60 20.48
CA GLY A 258 -2.73 -19.43 21.02
C GLY A 258 -3.10 -17.97 21.19
N PHE A 259 -4.27 -17.62 20.72
CA PHE A 259 -4.88 -16.30 20.87
C PHE A 259 -6.16 -16.40 21.72
N LYS A 260 -6.80 -15.27 21.93
CA LYS A 260 -8.10 -15.23 22.64
C LYS A 260 -9.16 -16.04 21.85
N GLU A 261 -10.22 -16.44 22.56
CA GLU A 261 -11.33 -17.20 21.98
C GLU A 261 -10.92 -18.59 21.46
N ASP A 262 -9.85 -19.14 22.06
CA ASP A 262 -9.32 -20.48 21.72
C ASP A 262 -8.85 -20.63 20.25
N VAL A 263 -8.56 -19.50 19.60
CA VAL A 263 -7.99 -19.53 18.26
C VAL A 263 -6.51 -19.90 18.34
N VAL A 264 -6.11 -20.93 17.58
CA VAL A 264 -4.70 -21.31 17.43
C VAL A 264 -4.29 -21.04 15.99
N LEU A 265 -3.25 -20.22 15.81
CA LEU A 265 -2.61 -20.04 14.51
C LEU A 265 -1.34 -20.89 14.47
N ASN A 266 -1.05 -21.43 13.30
CA ASN A 266 0.23 -22.09 13.08
C ASN A 266 0.94 -21.49 11.88
N LEU A 267 2.27 -21.65 11.86
CA LEU A 267 3.11 -21.17 10.80
C LEU A 267 4.38 -22.01 10.72
N PHE A 268 4.79 -22.33 9.49
CA PHE A 268 6.05 -23.03 9.22
C PHE A 268 7.05 -22.00 8.67
N LEU A 269 8.07 -21.68 9.46
CA LEU A 269 9.16 -20.79 9.03
C LEU A 269 10.46 -21.58 8.88
N GLN A 270 11.43 -21.01 8.17
CA GLN A 270 12.77 -21.61 8.09
C GLN A 270 13.41 -21.65 9.47
N ASP A 271 13.91 -22.80 9.88
CA ASP A 271 14.59 -22.99 11.16
C ASP A 271 16.01 -22.41 11.09
N ASP A 272 16.08 -21.11 11.33
CA ASP A 272 17.32 -20.36 11.17
C ASP A 272 17.32 -19.10 12.06
N TRP A 273 18.49 -18.67 12.50
CA TRP A 273 18.67 -17.54 13.42
C TRP A 273 18.43 -16.17 12.78
N HIS A 274 18.50 -16.07 11.44
CA HIS A 274 18.16 -14.80 10.76
C HIS A 274 16.66 -14.61 10.55
N VAL A 275 15.87 -15.66 10.75
CA VAL A 275 14.40 -15.60 10.61
C VAL A 275 13.82 -15.16 11.95
N ARG A 276 12.97 -14.15 11.91
CA ARG A 276 12.43 -13.51 13.11
C ARG A 276 10.95 -13.22 12.98
N ILE A 277 10.27 -13.16 14.13
CA ILE A 277 8.91 -12.69 14.26
C ILE A 277 8.86 -11.59 15.33
N TYR A 278 7.85 -10.73 15.28
CA TYR A 278 7.75 -9.64 16.26
C TYR A 278 7.08 -10.09 17.55
N SER A 279 7.71 -9.77 18.68
CA SER A 279 7.11 -9.89 20.00
C SER A 279 5.97 -8.87 20.15
N ASP A 280 5.15 -9.02 21.20
CA ASP A 280 4.09 -8.08 21.56
C ASP A 280 4.61 -6.66 21.87
N ARG A 281 5.92 -6.51 22.12
CA ARG A 281 6.58 -5.22 22.34
C ARG A 281 7.21 -4.66 21.07
N GLY A 282 6.97 -5.30 19.93
CA GLY A 282 7.56 -4.89 18.65
C GLY A 282 9.05 -5.19 18.51
N GLN A 283 9.59 -6.09 19.33
CA GLN A 283 11.00 -6.50 19.26
C GLN A 283 11.12 -7.77 18.43
N PRO A 284 12.13 -7.91 17.57
CA PRO A 284 12.32 -9.13 16.79
C PRO A 284 12.84 -10.27 17.68
N ILE A 285 12.20 -11.43 17.61
CA ILE A 285 12.67 -12.65 18.26
C ILE A 285 13.17 -13.61 17.19
N CYS A 286 14.42 -14.09 17.35
CA CYS A 286 14.98 -15.10 16.44
C CYS A 286 14.22 -16.41 16.60
N LEU A 287 14.00 -17.09 15.49
CA LEU A 287 13.25 -18.35 15.51
C LEU A 287 13.95 -19.42 16.36
N SER A 288 15.28 -19.42 16.35
CA SER A 288 16.09 -20.32 17.18
C SER A 288 15.92 -20.10 18.68
N ASP A 289 15.55 -18.89 19.09
CA ASP A 289 15.38 -18.51 20.51
C ASP A 289 13.93 -18.59 20.97
N LEU A 290 13.00 -18.74 20.04
CA LEU A 290 11.56 -18.75 20.31
C LEU A 290 11.17 -19.98 21.11
N LYS A 291 10.40 -19.79 22.17
CA LYS A 291 9.98 -20.86 23.09
C LYS A 291 8.54 -20.68 23.55
N ALA A 292 7.97 -21.74 24.07
CA ALA A 292 6.63 -21.70 24.68
C ALA A 292 6.57 -20.62 25.77
N GLY A 293 5.51 -19.85 25.77
CA GLY A 293 5.29 -18.72 26.68
C GLY A 293 5.69 -17.37 26.10
N ASP A 294 6.46 -17.30 25.02
CA ASP A 294 6.79 -16.05 24.36
C ASP A 294 5.52 -15.42 23.77
N ARG A 295 5.46 -14.07 23.82
CA ARG A 295 4.30 -13.31 23.35
C ARG A 295 4.64 -12.66 22.04
N ILE A 296 3.84 -12.90 21.00
CA ILE A 296 4.12 -12.43 19.64
C ILE A 296 2.91 -11.74 18.99
N LEU A 297 3.17 -10.89 18.03
CA LEU A 297 2.14 -10.16 17.28
C LEU A 297 1.57 -11.00 16.14
N GLY A 298 0.27 -10.93 15.98
CA GLY A 298 -0.45 -11.51 14.87
C GLY A 298 -1.74 -10.76 14.59
N HIS A 299 -2.40 -11.14 13.52
CA HIS A 299 -3.73 -10.63 13.15
C HIS A 299 -4.68 -11.82 13.06
N LEU A 300 -5.85 -11.70 13.68
CA LEU A 300 -6.90 -12.70 13.58
C LEU A 300 -7.87 -12.29 12.47
N GLY A 301 -8.00 -13.13 11.48
CA GLY A 301 -8.97 -12.99 10.40
C GLY A 301 -10.22 -13.81 10.70
N LYS A 302 -11.30 -13.50 10.03
CA LYS A 302 -12.44 -14.42 10.03
C LYS A 302 -12.11 -15.58 9.10
N ALA A 303 -12.39 -16.79 9.52
CA ALA A 303 -12.17 -18.01 8.74
C ALA A 303 -12.96 -17.97 7.43
N GLY A 304 -12.50 -18.70 6.45
CA GLY A 304 -13.15 -18.84 5.17
C GLY A 304 -12.60 -17.94 4.07
N ARG A 305 -11.88 -18.57 3.13
CA ARG A 305 -11.32 -17.90 1.96
C ARG A 305 -11.62 -18.73 0.71
N HIS A 306 -12.06 -18.05 -0.33
CA HIS A 306 -12.21 -18.67 -1.65
C HIS A 306 -11.52 -17.80 -2.69
N VAL A 307 -10.50 -18.34 -3.36
CA VAL A 307 -9.67 -17.63 -4.33
C VAL A 307 -9.13 -16.30 -3.73
N GLY A 308 -8.67 -16.36 -2.46
CA GLY A 308 -8.10 -15.20 -1.76
C GLY A 308 -9.10 -14.18 -1.22
N LEU A 309 -10.40 -14.36 -1.50
CA LEU A 309 -11.46 -13.48 -1.01
C LEU A 309 -12.19 -14.13 0.18
N ARG A 310 -12.60 -13.29 1.11
CA ARG A 310 -13.35 -13.73 2.28
C ARG A 310 -14.75 -14.18 1.88
N ILE A 311 -15.16 -15.35 2.42
CA ILE A 311 -16.51 -15.89 2.23
C ILE A 311 -17.08 -16.36 3.58
N ASP A 312 -18.41 -16.40 3.69
CA ASP A 312 -19.10 -16.94 4.87
C ASP A 312 -19.48 -18.40 4.59
N GLU A 313 -18.53 -19.29 4.80
CA GLU A 313 -18.70 -20.74 4.68
C GLU A 313 -18.13 -21.43 5.94
N THR A 314 -18.66 -22.61 6.25
CA THR A 314 -18.09 -23.45 7.30
C THR A 314 -16.87 -24.17 6.74
N ILE A 315 -15.68 -23.70 7.11
CA ILE A 315 -14.41 -24.27 6.69
C ILE A 315 -13.64 -24.72 7.92
N VAL A 316 -13.11 -25.94 7.88
CA VAL A 316 -12.24 -26.48 8.94
C VAL A 316 -10.84 -26.63 8.34
N GLU A 317 -9.90 -25.87 8.89
CA GLU A 317 -8.47 -25.98 8.56
C GLU A 317 -7.75 -26.41 9.85
N LEU A 318 -6.98 -27.51 9.81
CA LEU A 318 -6.29 -28.11 10.95
C LEU A 318 -4.78 -28.04 10.82
#